data_57184538a8357a03b78600bfd7873d71
#
_entry.id   57184538a8357a03b78600bfd7873d71
#
_cell.length_a   1.000
_cell.length_b   1.000
_cell.length_c   1.000
_cell.angle_alpha   90.00
_cell.angle_beta   90.00
_cell.angle_gamma   90.00
#
_symmetry.space_group_name_H-M   'P 1'
#
loop_
_entity.id
_entity.type
_entity.pdbx_description
1 polymer ?
#
loop_
_entity_poly.entity_id
_entity_poly.type
_entity_poly.pdbx_seq_one_letter_code
_entity_poly.pdbx_strand_id
1 'polypeptide(L)'
;YTRAEIASLLADRINATSGLPVTASVPRDGTTVELTARNAGETGNTIDIRLNYLGSSGGESTPDGLTLTITAMSGGEGAPDLADALASLGDRTFDFIVLAYSDTTSLNDMKDFLSDDEGRWAWDKQIYGHAFTAVNGSYGELADKGERRNDQHMTLWGVYDGPNTSYDYAAAMVGALAQSVRNDPARPTQTLPVSGVLAPPLASRFTLTERNTLLYSGISTFTVSADDTVTLENTITTYQTNRYGATDDSYLQIETMYTLMYVCRDMRTQVTSKFGRMKLADDDANIPAGAA
;
A
#
# COMPACT_ATOMS: atom_id res chain seq x y z
N TYR A 1 20.86 -34.80 -15.11
CA TYR A 1 20.12 -34.70 -13.83
C TYR A 1 18.84 -35.50 -13.94
N THR A 2 18.49 -36.20 -12.88
CA THR A 2 17.17 -36.81 -12.71
C THR A 2 16.13 -35.77 -12.28
N ARG A 3 14.83 -36.06 -12.40
CA ARG A 3 13.77 -35.17 -11.91
C ARG A 3 13.91 -34.87 -10.42
N ALA A 4 14.29 -35.87 -9.62
CA ALA A 4 14.47 -35.71 -8.18
C ALA A 4 15.66 -34.79 -7.84
N GLU A 5 16.77 -34.90 -8.54
CA GLU A 5 17.92 -34.00 -8.38
C GLU A 5 17.54 -32.55 -8.74
N ILE A 6 16.79 -32.36 -9.84
CA ILE A 6 16.33 -31.02 -10.26
C ILE A 6 15.39 -30.43 -9.20
N ALA A 7 14.44 -31.20 -8.66
CA ALA A 7 13.53 -30.75 -7.63
C ALA A 7 14.29 -30.34 -6.35
N SER A 8 15.27 -31.14 -5.93
CA SER A 8 16.10 -30.82 -4.76
C SER A 8 16.92 -29.55 -4.96
N LEU A 9 17.60 -29.43 -6.10
CA LEU A 9 18.41 -28.24 -6.41
C LEU A 9 17.55 -26.96 -6.49
N LEU A 10 16.32 -27.07 -7.03
CA LEU A 10 15.38 -25.95 -7.11
C LEU A 10 14.93 -25.53 -5.70
N ALA A 11 14.55 -26.49 -4.86
CA ALA A 11 14.15 -26.22 -3.47
C ALA A 11 15.31 -25.57 -2.67
N ASP A 12 16.53 -26.12 -2.80
CA ASP A 12 17.72 -25.58 -2.15
C ASP A 12 17.99 -24.15 -2.61
N ARG A 13 17.85 -23.86 -3.91
CA ARG A 13 18.08 -22.53 -4.46
C ARG A 13 17.04 -21.52 -3.99
N ILE A 14 15.76 -21.90 -3.94
CA ILE A 14 14.68 -21.07 -3.39
C ILE A 14 14.98 -20.75 -1.93
N ASN A 15 15.34 -21.75 -1.11
CA ASN A 15 15.61 -21.56 0.30
C ASN A 15 16.88 -20.74 0.57
N ALA A 16 17.86 -20.82 -0.30
CA ALA A 16 19.10 -20.03 -0.21
C ALA A 16 18.93 -18.57 -0.66
N THR A 17 17.85 -18.24 -1.37
CA THR A 17 17.58 -16.87 -1.83
C THR A 17 16.87 -16.09 -0.72
N SER A 18 17.60 -15.18 -0.09
CA SER A 18 17.03 -14.28 0.90
C SER A 18 16.04 -13.33 0.26
N GLY A 19 14.96 -13.03 0.96
CA GLY A 19 13.93 -12.08 0.48
C GLY A 19 12.78 -12.71 -0.30
N LEU A 20 12.86 -13.99 -0.70
CA LEU A 20 11.68 -14.66 -1.24
C LEU A 20 10.62 -14.86 -0.14
N PRO A 21 9.33 -14.61 -0.46
CA PRO A 21 8.24 -14.73 0.51
C PRO A 21 7.84 -16.17 0.81
N VAL A 22 8.55 -17.16 0.25
CA VAL A 22 8.26 -18.58 0.37
C VAL A 22 9.46 -19.38 0.87
N THR A 23 9.17 -20.58 1.40
CA THR A 23 10.13 -21.67 1.60
C THR A 23 9.74 -22.83 0.69
N ALA A 24 10.69 -23.68 0.34
CA ALA A 24 10.50 -24.82 -0.54
C ALA A 24 10.84 -26.14 0.14
N SER A 25 10.06 -27.18 -0.13
CA SER A 25 10.33 -28.56 0.27
C SER A 25 10.08 -29.54 -0.87
N VAL A 26 10.71 -30.69 -0.83
CA VAL A 26 10.50 -31.77 -1.79
C VAL A 26 9.78 -32.92 -1.09
N PRO A 27 8.50 -33.18 -1.39
CA PRO A 27 7.74 -34.31 -0.86
C PRO A 27 8.37 -35.67 -1.26
N ARG A 28 7.80 -36.75 -0.69
CA ARG A 28 8.31 -38.14 -0.92
C ARG A 28 8.24 -38.61 -2.36
N ASP A 29 7.43 -37.99 -3.20
CA ASP A 29 7.36 -38.28 -4.64
C ASP A 29 8.67 -37.89 -5.37
N GLY A 30 9.46 -37.05 -4.75
CA GLY A 30 10.79 -36.63 -5.21
C GLY A 30 10.79 -35.79 -6.50
N THR A 31 9.62 -35.43 -7.05
CA THR A 31 9.50 -34.73 -8.34
C THR A 31 8.68 -33.45 -8.27
N THR A 32 8.04 -33.20 -7.12
CA THR A 32 7.30 -31.99 -6.82
C THR A 32 8.15 -31.08 -5.94
N VAL A 33 8.07 -29.77 -6.14
CA VAL A 33 8.57 -28.75 -5.20
C VAL A 33 7.34 -28.07 -4.61
N GLU A 34 7.14 -28.26 -3.32
CA GLU A 34 6.07 -27.63 -2.56
C GLU A 34 6.56 -26.31 -1.98
N LEU A 35 5.81 -25.25 -2.24
CA LEU A 35 6.10 -23.90 -1.74
C LEU A 35 5.16 -23.56 -0.60
N THR A 36 5.71 -23.06 0.49
CA THR A 36 4.94 -22.59 1.65
C THR A 36 5.25 -21.12 1.89
N ALA A 37 4.23 -20.28 2.02
CA ALA A 37 4.41 -18.87 2.37
C ALA A 37 5.10 -18.73 3.74
N ARG A 38 6.06 -17.80 3.86
CA ARG A 38 6.76 -17.55 5.13
C ARG A 38 5.84 -16.94 6.20
N ASN A 39 4.86 -16.13 5.75
CA ASN A 39 3.88 -15.51 6.63
C ASN A 39 2.54 -16.24 6.47
N ALA A 40 1.94 -16.63 7.58
CA ALA A 40 0.60 -17.21 7.61
C ALA A 40 -0.45 -16.17 7.23
N GLY A 41 -1.59 -16.63 6.71
CA GLY A 41 -2.74 -15.80 6.38
C GLY A 41 -3.07 -15.75 4.88
N GLU A 42 -4.13 -15.03 4.56
CA GLU A 42 -4.65 -14.90 3.20
C GLU A 42 -3.67 -14.25 2.20
N THR A 43 -2.77 -13.39 2.68
CA THR A 43 -1.75 -12.75 1.84
C THR A 43 -0.84 -13.75 1.12
N GLY A 44 -0.64 -14.95 1.68
CA GLY A 44 0.12 -16.02 1.05
C GLY A 44 -0.48 -16.50 -0.27
N ASN A 45 -1.81 -16.45 -0.42
CA ASN A 45 -2.51 -16.90 -1.62
C ASN A 45 -2.23 -16.00 -2.83
N THR A 46 -1.78 -14.77 -2.62
CA THR A 46 -1.52 -13.79 -3.68
C THR A 46 -0.07 -13.79 -4.15
N ILE A 47 0.78 -14.66 -3.59
CA ILE A 47 2.17 -14.80 -4.04
C ILE A 47 2.16 -15.42 -5.42
N ASP A 48 2.66 -14.67 -6.41
CA ASP A 48 2.73 -15.10 -7.79
C ASP A 48 3.97 -15.98 -8.03
N ILE A 49 3.80 -17.00 -8.87
CA ILE A 49 4.87 -17.91 -9.25
C ILE A 49 4.91 -18.00 -10.77
N ARG A 50 5.97 -17.49 -11.37
CA ARG A 50 6.14 -17.46 -12.82
C ARG A 50 7.49 -18.02 -13.27
N LEU A 51 7.52 -18.47 -14.50
CA LEU A 51 8.74 -18.87 -15.21
C LEU A 51 8.99 -17.88 -16.34
N ASN A 52 10.26 -17.53 -16.54
CA ASN A 52 10.72 -16.76 -17.69
C ASN A 52 9.92 -15.47 -17.93
N TYR A 53 9.63 -14.74 -16.86
CA TYR A 53 8.79 -13.53 -16.91
C TYR A 53 9.37 -12.45 -17.83
N LEU A 54 10.69 -12.26 -17.79
CA LEU A 54 11.41 -11.32 -18.66
C LEU A 54 11.75 -11.92 -20.02
N GLY A 55 11.48 -13.22 -20.21
CA GLY A 55 11.73 -13.93 -21.46
C GLY A 55 13.18 -13.92 -21.92
N SER A 56 13.40 -14.19 -23.19
CA SER A 56 14.75 -14.21 -23.78
C SER A 56 15.45 -12.85 -23.75
N SER A 57 14.73 -11.75 -23.77
CA SER A 57 15.29 -10.40 -23.64
C SER A 57 15.88 -10.16 -22.25
N GLY A 58 15.31 -10.77 -21.20
CA GLY A 58 15.85 -10.79 -19.85
C GLY A 58 16.88 -11.91 -19.59
N GLY A 59 17.22 -12.70 -20.60
CA GLY A 59 18.13 -13.84 -20.46
C GLY A 59 17.51 -15.06 -19.80
N GLU A 60 16.18 -15.12 -19.71
CA GLU A 60 15.45 -16.19 -19.05
C GLU A 60 14.98 -17.23 -20.08
N SER A 61 15.24 -18.50 -19.80
CA SER A 61 14.76 -19.62 -20.59
C SER A 61 14.68 -20.88 -19.74
N THR A 62 13.68 -21.71 -20.02
CA THR A 62 13.63 -23.05 -19.44
C THR A 62 14.56 -23.98 -20.25
N PRO A 63 15.43 -24.77 -19.61
CA PRO A 63 16.31 -25.72 -20.29
C PRO A 63 15.52 -26.71 -21.13
N ASP A 64 16.07 -27.10 -22.29
CA ASP A 64 15.47 -28.10 -23.16
C ASP A 64 15.22 -29.41 -22.43
N GLY A 65 14.04 -29.98 -22.63
CA GLY A 65 13.61 -31.23 -22.00
C GLY A 65 13.09 -31.09 -20.57
N LEU A 66 13.06 -29.88 -19.99
CA LEU A 66 12.43 -29.61 -18.71
C LEU A 66 11.03 -28.98 -18.93
N THR A 67 10.02 -29.62 -18.36
CA THR A 67 8.66 -29.07 -18.30
C THR A 67 8.29 -28.90 -16.83
N LEU A 68 7.85 -27.70 -16.47
CA LEU A 68 7.37 -27.35 -15.14
C LEU A 68 5.89 -27.00 -15.22
N THR A 69 5.09 -27.57 -14.33
CA THR A 69 3.68 -27.18 -14.15
C THR A 69 3.58 -26.42 -12.84
N ILE A 70 3.07 -25.20 -12.90
CA ILE A 70 2.89 -24.34 -11.73
C ILE A 70 1.44 -24.43 -11.27
N THR A 71 1.24 -24.66 -9.98
CA THR A 71 -0.04 -24.51 -9.30
C THR A 71 0.03 -23.25 -8.43
N ALA A 72 -0.98 -22.39 -8.54
CA ALA A 72 -1.05 -21.17 -7.76
C ALA A 72 -1.07 -21.46 -6.25
N MET A 73 -0.54 -20.53 -5.47
CA MET A 73 -0.61 -20.58 -4.01
C MET A 73 -2.09 -20.56 -3.55
N SER A 74 -2.40 -21.33 -2.53
CA SER A 74 -3.76 -21.44 -1.98
C SER A 74 -3.72 -21.99 -0.56
N GLY A 75 -4.87 -21.94 0.16
CA GLY A 75 -5.00 -22.50 1.50
C GLY A 75 -4.53 -21.59 2.62
N GLY A 76 -4.11 -20.36 2.31
CA GLY A 76 -3.89 -19.33 3.34
C GLY A 76 -5.23 -18.82 3.85
N GLU A 77 -5.41 -18.78 5.17
CA GLU A 77 -6.64 -18.35 5.83
C GLU A 77 -6.35 -17.36 6.95
N GLY A 78 -7.29 -16.48 7.21
CA GLY A 78 -7.27 -15.51 8.30
C GLY A 78 -6.47 -14.25 8.01
N ALA A 79 -6.86 -13.19 8.71
CA ALA A 79 -6.21 -11.89 8.76
C ALA A 79 -5.50 -11.73 10.11
N PRO A 80 -4.45 -10.93 10.22
CA PRO A 80 -3.82 -10.63 11.50
C PRO A 80 -4.73 -9.76 12.36
N ASP A 81 -4.61 -9.91 13.68
CA ASP A 81 -5.10 -8.92 14.63
C ASP A 81 -4.03 -7.83 14.78
N LEU A 82 -4.36 -6.60 14.37
CA LEU A 82 -3.44 -5.48 14.41
C LEU A 82 -3.51 -4.67 15.71
N ALA A 83 -4.46 -4.94 16.60
CA ALA A 83 -4.74 -4.11 17.78
C ALA A 83 -3.48 -3.90 18.65
N ASP A 84 -2.81 -4.98 19.04
CA ASP A 84 -1.60 -4.91 19.89
C ASP A 84 -0.42 -4.26 19.15
N ALA A 85 -0.27 -4.55 17.86
CA ALA A 85 0.79 -3.96 17.04
C ALA A 85 0.61 -2.43 16.90
N LEU A 86 -0.61 -1.97 16.61
CA LEU A 86 -0.95 -0.56 16.51
C LEU A 86 -0.83 0.15 17.86
N ALA A 87 -1.30 -0.47 18.95
CA ALA A 87 -1.15 0.06 20.30
C ALA A 87 0.32 0.24 20.70
N SER A 88 1.21 -0.67 20.28
CA SER A 88 2.65 -0.58 20.55
C SER A 88 3.35 0.61 19.92
N LEU A 89 2.74 1.25 18.91
CA LEU A 89 3.27 2.45 18.27
C LEU A 89 3.23 3.66 19.21
N GLY A 90 2.32 3.69 20.18
CA GLY A 90 2.17 4.78 21.14
C GLY A 90 2.06 6.13 20.44
N ASP A 91 2.69 7.15 21.00
CA ASP A 91 2.64 8.53 20.49
C ASP A 91 3.72 8.85 19.43
N ARG A 92 4.44 7.83 18.94
CA ARG A 92 5.43 8.04 17.88
C ARG A 92 4.74 8.49 16.60
N THR A 93 5.29 9.51 15.93
CA THR A 93 4.75 10.04 14.67
C THR A 93 5.31 9.26 13.48
N PHE A 94 4.42 8.82 12.60
CA PHE A 94 4.74 8.19 11.33
C PHE A 94 3.94 8.87 10.22
N ASP A 95 4.61 9.62 9.37
CA ASP A 95 3.96 10.33 8.27
C ASP A 95 3.44 9.36 7.19
N PHE A 96 4.20 8.28 6.96
CA PHE A 96 3.89 7.25 5.97
C PHE A 96 3.82 5.90 6.68
N ILE A 97 2.70 5.21 6.57
CA ILE A 97 2.47 3.89 7.15
C ILE A 97 2.15 2.93 6.00
N VAL A 98 3.03 1.97 5.73
CA VAL A 98 2.76 0.91 4.74
C VAL A 98 2.12 -0.27 5.45
N LEU A 99 0.90 -0.60 5.05
CA LEU A 99 0.17 -1.76 5.54
C LEU A 99 0.35 -2.91 4.54
N ALA A 100 0.86 -4.04 5.02
CA ALA A 100 1.06 -5.24 4.19
C ALA A 100 -0.25 -5.99 3.87
N TYR A 101 -1.31 -5.64 4.56
CA TYR A 101 -2.60 -6.32 4.53
C TYR A 101 -3.65 -5.45 3.86
N SER A 102 -4.52 -6.08 3.09
CA SER A 102 -5.61 -5.39 2.40
C SER A 102 -6.98 -6.02 2.67
N ASP A 103 -7.06 -6.96 3.61
CA ASP A 103 -8.34 -7.51 4.05
C ASP A 103 -9.18 -6.47 4.80
N THR A 104 -10.47 -6.71 4.90
CA THR A 104 -11.41 -5.74 5.47
C THR A 104 -11.15 -5.46 6.95
N THR A 105 -10.75 -6.45 7.73
CA THR A 105 -10.47 -6.29 9.16
C THR A 105 -9.26 -5.39 9.37
N SER A 106 -8.14 -5.70 8.74
CA SER A 106 -6.91 -4.90 8.82
C SER A 106 -7.11 -3.45 8.35
N LEU A 107 -7.91 -3.25 7.29
CA LEU A 107 -8.25 -1.90 6.81
C LEU A 107 -9.15 -1.14 7.78
N ASN A 108 -10.06 -1.81 8.48
CA ASN A 108 -10.89 -1.18 9.51
C ASN A 108 -10.08 -0.82 10.76
N ASP A 109 -9.22 -1.72 11.23
CA ASP A 109 -8.31 -1.44 12.35
C ASP A 109 -7.45 -0.20 12.09
N MET A 110 -6.92 -0.08 10.86
CA MET A 110 -6.13 1.08 10.47
C MET A 110 -6.97 2.35 10.35
N LYS A 111 -8.21 2.26 9.84
CA LYS A 111 -9.15 3.37 9.78
C LYS A 111 -9.46 3.92 11.18
N ASP A 112 -9.78 3.02 12.13
CA ASP A 112 -10.06 3.40 13.51
C ASP A 112 -8.82 3.99 14.19
N PHE A 113 -7.66 3.40 13.96
CA PHE A 113 -6.37 3.89 14.46
C PHE A 113 -6.05 5.33 13.99
N LEU A 114 -6.36 5.68 12.75
CA LEU A 114 -6.10 7.01 12.19
C LEU A 114 -7.28 7.98 12.27
N SER A 115 -8.44 7.59 12.79
CA SER A 115 -9.67 8.37 12.71
C SER A 115 -9.55 9.78 13.31
N ASP A 116 -10.40 10.71 12.81
CA ASP A 116 -10.48 12.10 13.30
C ASP A 116 -11.20 12.19 14.65
N ASP A 117 -12.05 11.21 14.97
CA ASP A 117 -12.87 11.24 16.18
C ASP A 117 -12.12 10.71 17.40
N GLU A 118 -11.67 9.45 17.37
CA GLU A 118 -11.03 8.78 18.50
C GLU A 118 -9.62 8.27 18.16
N GLY A 119 -9.21 8.32 16.89
CA GLY A 119 -7.92 7.88 16.40
C GLY A 119 -6.80 8.89 16.62
N ARG A 120 -5.74 8.73 15.85
CA ARG A 120 -4.53 9.57 15.97
C ARG A 120 -4.72 11.01 15.46
N TRP A 121 -5.66 11.21 14.51
CA TRP A 121 -5.98 12.53 13.99
C TRP A 121 -6.90 13.33 14.91
N ALA A 122 -7.49 12.71 15.94
CA ALA A 122 -8.35 13.38 16.89
C ALA A 122 -7.70 14.66 17.45
N TRP A 123 -8.52 15.66 17.71
CA TRP A 123 -8.08 17.01 18.09
C TRP A 123 -7.24 17.05 19.38
N ASP A 124 -7.45 16.11 20.28
CA ASP A 124 -6.72 15.96 21.54
C ASP A 124 -5.38 15.23 21.38
N LYS A 125 -5.22 14.39 20.34
CA LYS A 125 -3.99 13.65 20.06
C LYS A 125 -3.09 14.37 19.05
N GLN A 126 -3.65 14.73 17.88
CA GLN A 126 -2.94 15.46 16.81
C GLN A 126 -1.65 14.75 16.34
N ILE A 127 -1.71 13.43 16.23
CA ILE A 127 -0.60 12.59 15.75
C ILE A 127 -0.93 12.18 14.32
N TYR A 128 -0.59 13.04 13.37
CA TYR A 128 -0.96 12.88 11.97
C TYR A 128 -0.12 11.81 11.27
N GLY A 129 -0.73 11.11 10.33
CA GLY A 129 -0.10 10.12 9.47
C GLY A 129 -1.09 9.64 8.42
N HIS A 130 -0.61 8.91 7.41
CA HIS A 130 -1.44 8.34 6.36
C HIS A 130 -1.02 6.90 6.07
N ALA A 131 -1.99 6.01 5.87
CA ALA A 131 -1.76 4.61 5.59
C ALA A 131 -1.89 4.31 4.09
N PHE A 132 -1.05 3.41 3.63
CA PHE A 132 -0.98 2.98 2.23
C PHE A 132 -0.96 1.47 2.16
N THR A 133 -1.70 0.90 1.22
CA THR A 133 -1.59 -0.50 0.85
C THR A 133 -1.82 -0.69 -0.65
N ALA A 134 -1.50 -1.87 -1.17
CA ALA A 134 -1.87 -2.25 -2.52
C ALA A 134 -2.75 -3.50 -2.48
N VAL A 135 -3.64 -3.59 -3.43
CA VAL A 135 -4.60 -4.70 -3.58
C VAL A 135 -4.36 -5.36 -4.92
N ASN A 136 -4.15 -6.67 -4.90
CA ASN A 136 -4.11 -7.46 -6.12
C ASN A 136 -5.51 -7.97 -6.44
N GLY A 137 -5.99 -7.71 -7.64
CA GLY A 137 -7.32 -8.14 -8.08
C GLY A 137 -7.64 -7.68 -9.49
N SER A 138 -8.63 -8.31 -10.10
CA SER A 138 -9.19 -7.87 -11.36
C SER A 138 -9.84 -6.49 -11.24
N TYR A 139 -10.07 -5.84 -12.38
CA TYR A 139 -10.75 -4.54 -12.42
C TYR A 139 -12.04 -4.50 -11.60
N GLY A 140 -12.91 -5.51 -11.74
CA GLY A 140 -14.18 -5.58 -11.01
C GLY A 140 -14.01 -5.74 -9.50
N GLU A 141 -13.07 -6.59 -9.06
CA GLU A 141 -12.76 -6.80 -7.65
C GLU A 141 -12.18 -5.53 -7.00
N LEU A 142 -11.33 -4.82 -7.72
CA LEU A 142 -10.74 -3.57 -7.24
C LEU A 142 -11.80 -2.45 -7.11
N ALA A 143 -12.66 -2.30 -8.12
CA ALA A 143 -13.75 -1.32 -8.07
C ALA A 143 -14.71 -1.61 -6.90
N ASP A 144 -15.17 -2.86 -6.76
CA ASP A 144 -16.04 -3.29 -5.66
C ASP A 144 -15.39 -3.06 -4.28
N LYS A 145 -14.09 -3.31 -4.16
CA LYS A 145 -13.36 -3.07 -2.92
C LYS A 145 -13.26 -1.59 -2.59
N GLY A 146 -12.96 -0.76 -3.57
CA GLY A 146 -12.86 0.68 -3.41
C GLY A 146 -14.20 1.31 -3.03
N GLU A 147 -15.29 0.94 -3.70
CA GLU A 147 -16.65 1.42 -3.43
C GLU A 147 -17.15 1.11 -2.01
N ARG A 148 -16.60 0.07 -1.38
CA ARG A 148 -16.91 -0.29 0.02
C ARG A 148 -16.07 0.47 1.03
N ARG A 149 -15.18 1.35 0.58
CA ARG A 149 -14.31 2.15 1.44
C ARG A 149 -14.66 3.62 1.34
N ASN A 150 -14.51 4.32 2.44
CA ASN A 150 -14.62 5.77 2.52
C ASN A 150 -13.76 6.23 3.69
N ASP A 151 -12.50 6.57 3.40
CA ASP A 151 -11.51 6.91 4.42
C ASP A 151 -10.47 7.87 3.83
N GLN A 152 -10.34 9.05 4.39
CA GLN A 152 -9.38 10.07 3.98
C GLN A 152 -7.95 9.76 4.43
N HIS A 153 -7.75 8.85 5.36
CA HIS A 153 -6.43 8.50 5.90
C HIS A 153 -5.83 7.24 5.28
N MET A 154 -6.47 6.71 4.22
CA MET A 154 -6.07 5.46 3.58
C MET A 154 -6.02 5.61 2.06
N THR A 155 -4.92 5.16 1.47
CA THR A 155 -4.73 5.01 0.02
C THR A 155 -4.60 3.54 -0.35
N LEU A 156 -5.36 3.10 -1.35
CA LEU A 156 -5.27 1.76 -1.93
C LEU A 156 -4.82 1.87 -3.40
N TRP A 157 -3.71 1.19 -3.77
CA TRP A 157 -3.35 1.02 -5.17
C TRP A 157 -3.88 -0.31 -5.71
N GLY A 158 -4.53 -0.25 -6.87
CA GLY A 158 -4.98 -1.43 -7.59
C GLY A 158 -3.87 -2.01 -8.46
N VAL A 159 -3.56 -3.29 -8.27
CA VAL A 159 -2.62 -4.05 -9.10
C VAL A 159 -3.33 -5.27 -9.66
N TYR A 160 -3.21 -5.52 -10.96
CA TYR A 160 -3.72 -6.74 -11.57
C TYR A 160 -2.59 -7.52 -12.22
N ASP A 161 -2.52 -8.81 -11.91
CA ASP A 161 -1.56 -9.74 -12.51
C ASP A 161 -0.09 -9.29 -12.35
N GLY A 162 0.19 -8.55 -11.26
CA GLY A 162 1.54 -8.07 -10.96
C GLY A 162 2.44 -9.20 -10.44
N PRO A 163 3.71 -9.27 -10.91
CA PRO A 163 4.62 -10.35 -10.52
C PRO A 163 5.18 -10.22 -9.10
N ASN A 164 5.10 -9.05 -8.50
CA ASN A 164 5.49 -8.82 -7.11
C ASN A 164 4.28 -8.95 -6.17
N THR A 165 4.55 -9.14 -4.89
CA THR A 165 3.49 -9.14 -3.88
C THR A 165 2.85 -7.76 -3.72
N SER A 166 1.61 -7.71 -3.23
CA SER A 166 0.90 -6.43 -3.02
C SER A 166 1.66 -5.50 -2.07
N TYR A 167 2.26 -6.03 -1.01
CA TYR A 167 3.04 -5.23 -0.06
C TYR A 167 4.36 -4.71 -0.65
N ASP A 168 4.98 -5.42 -1.61
CA ASP A 168 6.14 -4.90 -2.34
C ASP A 168 5.73 -3.69 -3.20
N TYR A 169 4.60 -3.79 -3.91
CA TYR A 169 4.05 -2.65 -4.65
C TYR A 169 3.75 -1.47 -3.73
N ALA A 170 3.08 -1.70 -2.60
CA ALA A 170 2.78 -0.64 -1.64
C ALA A 170 4.06 0.04 -1.12
N ALA A 171 5.04 -0.75 -0.71
CA ALA A 171 6.31 -0.24 -0.20
C ALA A 171 7.10 0.56 -1.27
N ALA A 172 7.15 0.06 -2.51
CA ALA A 172 7.84 0.72 -3.62
C ALA A 172 7.16 2.03 -4.01
N MET A 173 5.82 2.06 -4.07
CA MET A 173 5.04 3.25 -4.39
C MET A 173 5.17 4.32 -3.32
N VAL A 174 5.10 3.94 -2.04
CA VAL A 174 5.34 4.88 -0.92
C VAL A 174 6.78 5.39 -0.94
N GLY A 175 7.75 4.52 -1.22
CA GLY A 175 9.15 4.91 -1.38
C GLY A 175 9.35 5.98 -2.46
N ALA A 176 8.63 5.84 -3.59
CA ALA A 176 8.68 6.81 -4.68
C ALA A 176 8.07 8.16 -4.30
N LEU A 177 6.91 8.18 -3.63
CA LEU A 177 6.21 9.43 -3.31
C LEU A 177 6.74 10.14 -2.06
N ALA A 178 7.27 9.42 -1.08
CA ALA A 178 7.58 9.96 0.24
C ALA A 178 8.57 11.13 0.20
N GLN A 179 9.61 11.04 -0.64
CA GLN A 179 10.58 12.13 -0.77
C GLN A 179 9.95 13.38 -1.40
N SER A 180 9.14 13.19 -2.45
CA SER A 180 8.46 14.31 -3.14
C SER A 180 7.51 15.04 -2.19
N VAL A 181 6.64 14.31 -1.52
CA VAL A 181 5.62 14.83 -0.59
C VAL A 181 6.26 15.50 0.64
N ARG A 182 7.38 14.97 1.15
CA ARG A 182 8.11 15.62 2.26
C ARG A 182 8.75 16.94 1.87
N ASN A 183 9.21 17.05 0.61
CA ASN A 183 9.84 18.28 0.13
C ASN A 183 8.79 19.36 -0.20
N ASP A 184 7.68 18.95 -0.78
CA ASP A 184 6.57 19.82 -1.16
C ASP A 184 5.26 19.00 -1.15
N PRO A 185 4.47 19.09 -0.06
CA PRO A 185 3.25 18.30 0.07
C PRO A 185 2.16 18.65 -0.94
N ALA A 186 2.20 19.83 -1.53
CA ALA A 186 1.23 20.26 -2.54
C ALA A 186 1.63 19.87 -3.98
N ARG A 187 2.83 19.30 -4.17
CA ARG A 187 3.31 18.90 -5.48
C ARG A 187 2.67 17.58 -5.90
N PRO A 188 2.02 17.51 -7.10
CA PRO A 188 1.43 16.28 -7.61
C PRO A 188 2.42 15.12 -7.64
N THR A 189 1.96 13.94 -7.22
CA THR A 189 2.76 12.70 -7.22
C THR A 189 2.80 12.02 -8.59
N GLN A 190 2.07 12.54 -9.56
CA GLN A 190 2.03 12.04 -10.93
C GLN A 190 3.42 11.97 -11.55
N THR A 191 3.66 10.94 -12.37
CA THR A 191 4.91 10.70 -13.11
C THR A 191 6.13 10.31 -12.28
N LEU A 192 5.98 10.08 -10.98
CA LEU A 192 7.07 9.57 -10.16
C LEU A 192 7.38 8.11 -10.53
N PRO A 193 8.63 7.78 -10.91
CA PRO A 193 9.00 6.41 -11.23
C PRO A 193 9.05 5.56 -9.96
N VAL A 194 8.51 4.35 -10.05
CA VAL A 194 8.49 3.37 -8.96
C VAL A 194 9.56 2.31 -9.23
N SER A 195 10.54 2.23 -8.34
CA SER A 195 11.62 1.25 -8.43
C SER A 195 11.38 0.08 -7.49
N GLY A 196 11.93 -1.10 -7.83
CA GLY A 196 11.90 -2.28 -6.98
C GLY A 196 10.71 -3.22 -7.24
N VAL A 197 9.85 -2.89 -8.20
CA VAL A 197 8.77 -3.77 -8.66
C VAL A 197 8.81 -3.92 -10.18
N LEU A 198 8.31 -5.04 -10.66
CA LEU A 198 8.17 -5.33 -12.08
C LEU A 198 6.78 -4.88 -12.56
N ALA A 199 6.71 -4.46 -13.81
CA ALA A 199 5.45 -4.08 -14.42
C ALA A 199 4.55 -5.31 -14.65
N PRO A 200 3.22 -5.21 -14.53
CA PRO A 200 2.31 -6.25 -15.00
C PRO A 200 2.47 -6.52 -16.50
N PRO A 201 2.15 -7.75 -16.97
CA PRO A 201 2.14 -8.07 -18.39
C PRO A 201 1.30 -7.07 -19.20
N LEU A 202 1.72 -6.76 -20.42
CA LEU A 202 1.03 -5.77 -21.26
C LEU A 202 -0.48 -6.05 -21.42
N ALA A 203 -0.86 -7.32 -21.55
CA ALA A 203 -2.25 -7.72 -21.71
C ALA A 203 -3.10 -7.55 -20.43
N SER A 204 -2.44 -7.42 -19.27
CA SER A 204 -3.10 -7.30 -17.96
C SER A 204 -3.10 -5.84 -17.43
N ARG A 205 -2.56 -4.90 -18.20
CA ARG A 205 -2.54 -3.48 -17.81
C ARG A 205 -3.90 -2.85 -18.03
N PHE A 206 -4.40 -2.14 -17.04
CA PHE A 206 -5.67 -1.43 -17.16
C PHE A 206 -5.65 -0.39 -18.27
N THR A 207 -6.72 -0.34 -19.05
CA THR A 207 -6.95 0.70 -20.04
C THR A 207 -7.18 2.05 -19.37
N LEU A 208 -7.08 3.15 -20.12
CA LEU A 208 -7.37 4.49 -19.61
C LEU A 208 -8.78 4.58 -18.98
N THR A 209 -9.77 3.96 -19.61
CA THR A 209 -11.16 3.97 -19.11
C THR A 209 -11.28 3.23 -17.79
N GLU A 210 -10.66 2.06 -17.67
CA GLU A 210 -10.66 1.28 -16.43
C GLU A 210 -9.95 2.03 -15.30
N ARG A 211 -8.78 2.62 -15.57
CA ARG A 211 -8.06 3.43 -14.57
C ARG A 211 -8.90 4.61 -14.10
N ASN A 212 -9.53 5.32 -15.04
CA ASN A 212 -10.41 6.43 -14.67
C ASN A 212 -11.58 5.97 -13.79
N THR A 213 -12.20 4.83 -14.10
CA THR A 213 -13.27 4.29 -13.26
C THR A 213 -12.77 3.85 -11.87
N LEU A 214 -11.58 3.23 -11.81
CA LEU A 214 -10.95 2.87 -10.53
C LEU A 214 -10.71 4.10 -9.64
N LEU A 215 -10.28 5.22 -10.22
CA LEU A 215 -10.14 6.48 -9.49
C LEU A 215 -11.49 6.96 -8.93
N TYR A 216 -12.59 6.85 -9.68
CA TYR A 216 -13.92 7.16 -9.16
C TYR A 216 -14.39 6.19 -8.07
N SER A 217 -13.87 4.98 -8.05
CA SER A 217 -14.14 3.99 -6.99
C SER A 217 -13.16 4.08 -5.81
N GLY A 218 -12.33 5.13 -5.71
CA GLY A 218 -11.40 5.32 -4.59
C GLY A 218 -10.13 4.46 -4.65
N ILE A 219 -9.75 3.99 -5.83
CA ILE A 219 -8.55 3.18 -6.07
C ILE A 219 -7.52 4.03 -6.84
N SER A 220 -6.35 4.20 -6.25
CA SER A 220 -5.21 4.85 -6.88
C SER A 220 -4.63 4.02 -8.01
N THR A 221 -4.11 4.68 -9.03
CA THR A 221 -3.63 4.04 -10.25
C THR A 221 -2.18 4.38 -10.57
N PHE A 222 -1.59 3.55 -11.40
CA PHE A 222 -0.26 3.74 -11.98
C PHE A 222 -0.29 3.47 -13.47
N THR A 223 0.70 3.94 -14.17
CA THR A 223 0.93 3.66 -15.59
C THR A 223 2.25 2.92 -15.77
N VAL A 224 2.40 2.30 -16.92
CA VAL A 224 3.64 1.62 -17.31
C VAL A 224 4.09 2.20 -18.65
N SER A 225 5.30 2.71 -18.66
CA SER A 225 5.92 3.27 -19.88
C SER A 225 6.40 2.19 -20.84
N ALA A 226 6.88 2.60 -22.03
CA ALA A 226 7.30 1.66 -23.07
C ALA A 226 8.55 0.84 -22.70
N ASP A 227 9.32 1.29 -21.74
CA ASP A 227 10.49 0.61 -21.16
C ASP A 227 10.16 -0.21 -19.93
N ASP A 228 8.86 -0.51 -19.70
CA ASP A 228 8.32 -1.23 -18.56
C ASP A 228 8.56 -0.56 -17.19
N THR A 229 8.88 0.73 -17.16
CA THR A 229 8.94 1.50 -15.92
C THR A 229 7.53 1.76 -15.38
N VAL A 230 7.28 1.34 -14.14
CA VAL A 230 6.05 1.67 -13.41
C VAL A 230 6.13 3.12 -12.93
N THR A 231 5.09 3.91 -13.17
CA THR A 231 5.01 5.32 -12.74
C THR A 231 3.68 5.60 -12.07
N LEU A 232 3.69 6.37 -10.99
CA LEU A 232 2.46 6.83 -10.34
C LEU A 232 1.64 7.68 -11.32
N GLU A 233 0.34 7.42 -11.42
CA GLU A 233 -0.57 8.21 -12.25
C GLU A 233 -1.38 9.20 -11.42
N ASN A 234 -2.15 8.71 -10.47
CA ASN A 234 -2.85 9.55 -9.51
C ASN A 234 -2.95 8.81 -8.17
N THR A 235 -2.46 9.45 -7.11
CA THR A 235 -2.52 8.90 -5.76
C THR A 235 -3.64 9.59 -5.00
N ILE A 236 -4.68 8.84 -4.70
CA ILE A 236 -5.89 9.31 -4.05
C ILE A 236 -6.14 8.54 -2.76
N THR A 237 -6.92 9.12 -1.87
CA THR A 237 -7.48 8.42 -0.73
C THR A 237 -8.69 7.58 -1.15
N THR A 238 -9.23 6.77 -0.24
CA THR A 238 -10.49 6.08 -0.51
C THR A 238 -11.73 6.95 -0.20
N TYR A 239 -11.54 8.23 0.11
CA TYR A 239 -12.62 9.16 0.43
C TYR A 239 -13.48 9.50 -0.79
N GLN A 240 -14.78 9.31 -0.70
CA GLN A 240 -15.75 9.49 -1.79
C GLN A 240 -16.99 10.29 -1.37
N THR A 241 -17.34 10.21 -0.09
CA THR A 241 -18.55 10.85 0.43
C THR A 241 -18.29 11.49 1.78
N ASN A 242 -18.95 12.61 2.03
CA ASN A 242 -18.92 13.26 3.34
C ASN A 242 -19.80 12.52 4.36
N ARG A 243 -19.76 12.95 5.62
CA ARG A 243 -20.52 12.35 6.72
C ARG A 243 -22.04 12.34 6.53
N TYR A 244 -22.56 13.06 5.55
CA TYR A 244 -23.98 13.10 5.20
C TYR A 244 -24.32 12.18 4.01
N GLY A 245 -23.33 11.46 3.47
CA GLY A 245 -23.50 10.56 2.33
C GLY A 245 -23.53 11.27 0.97
N ALA A 246 -23.28 12.58 0.91
CA ALA A 246 -23.17 13.29 -0.35
C ALA A 246 -21.75 13.11 -0.93
N THR A 247 -21.64 12.98 -2.26
CA THR A 247 -20.37 12.92 -2.97
C THR A 247 -19.52 14.13 -2.61
N ASP A 248 -18.27 13.89 -2.25
CA ASP A 248 -17.33 14.90 -1.80
C ASP A 248 -15.90 14.50 -2.17
N ASP A 249 -15.15 15.42 -2.69
CA ASP A 249 -13.75 15.25 -3.11
C ASP A 249 -12.74 16.06 -2.28
N SER A 250 -13.21 16.67 -1.19
CA SER A 250 -12.40 17.56 -0.32
C SER A 250 -11.13 16.92 0.20
N TYR A 251 -11.15 15.62 0.46
CA TYR A 251 -10.01 14.84 0.96
C TYR A 251 -9.54 13.75 -0.02
N LEU A 252 -9.93 13.89 -1.29
CA LEU A 252 -9.61 12.87 -2.29
C LEU A 252 -8.12 12.78 -2.59
N GLN A 253 -7.46 13.91 -2.79
CA GLN A 253 -6.06 13.94 -3.23
C GLN A 253 -5.11 13.77 -2.04
N ILE A 254 -4.08 12.93 -2.21
CA ILE A 254 -3.07 12.70 -1.17
C ILE A 254 -2.30 13.99 -0.83
N GLU A 255 -2.08 14.85 -1.80
CA GLU A 255 -1.44 16.15 -1.65
C GLU A 255 -2.22 17.04 -0.68
N THR A 256 -3.55 16.98 -0.72
CA THR A 256 -4.42 17.69 0.23
C THR A 256 -4.19 17.20 1.65
N MET A 257 -4.14 15.89 1.85
CA MET A 257 -3.94 15.29 3.17
C MET A 257 -2.58 15.67 3.77
N TYR A 258 -1.51 15.62 2.99
CA TYR A 258 -0.19 16.01 3.48
C TYR A 258 -0.04 17.52 3.67
N THR A 259 -0.70 18.33 2.84
CA THR A 259 -0.78 19.77 3.05
C THR A 259 -1.51 20.08 4.36
N LEU A 260 -2.62 19.42 4.65
CA LEU A 260 -3.33 19.55 5.92
C LEU A 260 -2.45 19.14 7.12
N MET A 261 -1.73 18.02 7.02
CA MET A 261 -0.77 17.61 8.06
C MET A 261 0.27 18.70 8.33
N TYR A 262 0.83 19.28 7.28
CA TYR A 262 1.80 20.38 7.40
C TYR A 262 1.18 21.60 8.08
N VAL A 263 0.03 22.08 7.59
CA VAL A 263 -0.66 23.24 8.11
C VAL A 263 -1.05 23.06 9.60
N CYS A 264 -1.65 21.90 9.93
CA CYS A 264 -2.05 21.62 11.31
C CYS A 264 -0.84 21.59 12.27
N ARG A 265 0.28 21.00 11.85
CA ARG A 265 1.53 20.99 12.64
C ARG A 265 2.12 22.38 12.81
N ASP A 266 2.15 23.18 11.74
CA ASP A 266 2.67 24.54 11.78
C ASP A 266 1.81 25.43 12.67
N MET A 267 0.49 25.40 12.51
CA MET A 267 -0.46 26.12 13.38
C MET A 267 -0.26 25.77 14.85
N ARG A 268 -0.17 24.48 15.18
CA ARG A 268 0.10 24.06 16.57
C ARG A 268 1.40 24.64 17.08
N THR A 269 2.46 24.59 16.28
CA THR A 269 3.78 25.12 16.64
C THR A 269 3.73 26.62 16.86
N GLN A 270 3.07 27.38 15.96
CA GLN A 270 2.92 28.83 16.06
C GLN A 270 2.11 29.23 17.31
N VAL A 271 0.98 28.59 17.54
CA VAL A 271 0.14 28.85 18.72
C VAL A 271 0.89 28.50 20.00
N THR A 272 1.51 27.35 20.09
CA THR A 272 2.23 26.93 21.29
C THR A 272 3.44 27.84 21.58
N SER A 273 4.19 28.24 20.56
CA SER A 273 5.36 29.11 20.75
C SER A 273 4.98 30.54 21.22
N LYS A 274 3.86 31.05 20.69
CA LYS A 274 3.42 32.43 21.04
C LYS A 274 2.61 32.49 22.34
N PHE A 275 1.73 31.55 22.56
CA PHE A 275 0.67 31.62 23.57
C PHE A 275 0.80 30.59 24.70
N GLY A 276 1.69 29.59 24.58
CA GLY A 276 1.78 28.45 25.52
C GLY A 276 2.09 28.82 26.98
N ARG A 277 2.55 30.05 27.23
CA ARG A 277 2.80 30.59 28.59
C ARG A 277 1.94 31.80 28.92
N MET A 278 0.96 32.16 28.12
CA MET A 278 0.05 33.26 28.38
C MET A 278 -1.01 32.83 29.38
N LYS A 279 -1.45 33.75 30.21
CA LYS A 279 -2.61 33.55 31.09
C LYS A 279 -3.86 33.51 30.24
N LEU A 280 -4.75 32.58 30.53
CA LEU A 280 -6.12 32.58 29.99
C LEU A 280 -6.89 33.74 30.63
N ALA A 281 -7.65 34.46 29.81
CA ALA A 281 -8.55 35.52 30.25
C ALA A 281 -10.01 35.00 30.07
N ASP A 282 -10.86 35.40 31.03
CA ASP A 282 -12.28 35.01 31.01
C ASP A 282 -13.13 36.01 30.20
N ASP A 283 -12.56 37.14 29.79
CA ASP A 283 -13.24 38.14 28.98
C ASP A 283 -12.33 38.76 27.91
N ASP A 284 -12.95 39.39 26.92
CA ASP A 284 -12.26 40.01 25.78
C ASP A 284 -11.43 41.22 26.17
N ALA A 285 -11.68 41.85 27.35
CA ALA A 285 -10.97 43.03 27.82
C ALA A 285 -9.52 42.75 28.25
N ASN A 286 -9.18 41.51 28.52
CA ASN A 286 -7.87 41.08 28.99
C ASN A 286 -7.04 40.35 27.93
N ILE A 287 -7.53 40.25 26.66
CA ILE A 287 -6.80 39.64 25.56
C ILE A 287 -5.67 40.62 25.11
N PRO A 288 -4.40 40.21 25.12
CA PRO A 288 -3.32 41.06 24.62
C PRO A 288 -3.51 41.42 23.15
N ALA A 289 -3.24 42.67 22.79
CA ALA A 289 -3.27 43.13 21.41
C ALA A 289 -2.32 42.27 20.55
N GLY A 290 -2.87 41.60 19.52
CA GLY A 290 -2.13 40.68 18.64
C GLY A 290 -2.37 39.18 18.96
N ALA A 291 -3.24 38.86 19.91
CA ALA A 291 -3.73 37.52 20.19
C ALA A 291 -5.16 37.27 19.64
N ALA A 292 -5.78 38.35 19.12
CA ALA A 292 -7.09 38.28 18.45
C ALA A 292 -6.99 38.01 16.96
#